data_0334d9496d0fd73ffcd68b433792457c
#
_entry.id   0334d9496d0fd73ffcd68b433792457c
#
_cell.length_a   1.000
_cell.length_b   1.000
_cell.length_c   1.000
_cell.angle_alpha   90.00
_cell.angle_beta   90.00
_cell.angle_gamma   90.00
#
_symmetry.space_group_name_H-M   'P 1'
#
loop_
_entity.id
_entity.type
_entity.pdbx_description
1 polymer ?
#
loop_
_entity_poly.entity_id
_entity_poly.type
_entity_poly.pdbx_seq_one_letter_code
_entity_poly.pdbx_strand_id
1 'polypeptide(L)'
;MIKRIFVVFIFILFINNSYAKENIMILKLKNGDVLIELFDEIAPKHVERFKMLAKEKKYENVVFHRVIEGFMAQTGDVQFGNSNSESYDLKRAGTGGSKYPDLKAEFSELPHERGTLSMARSANPNSANSQFFICLESAHHLDRQYSVFGKVIEGMEFVDLIKKGEGSNGEVSEPDKIISLLVK
;
A
#
# COMPACT_ATOMS: atom_id res chain seq x y z
N MET A 1 40.65 -0.67 56.04
CA MET A 1 39.26 -0.39 55.63
C MET A 1 39.25 -0.07 54.15
N ILE A 2 38.87 -1.04 53.30
CA ILE A 2 38.89 -0.88 51.83
C ILE A 2 37.47 -0.53 51.42
N LYS A 3 37.26 0.70 50.90
CA LYS A 3 35.97 1.13 50.31
C LYS A 3 35.79 0.47 48.95
N ARG A 4 34.84 -0.45 48.83
CA ARG A 4 34.40 -1.00 47.54
C ARG A 4 33.54 0.04 46.84
N ILE A 5 34.04 0.56 45.72
CA ILE A 5 33.25 1.40 44.77
C ILE A 5 32.44 0.47 43.88
N PHE A 6 31.12 0.51 44.02
CA PHE A 6 30.19 -0.17 43.12
C PHE A 6 30.02 0.73 41.89
N VAL A 7 30.59 0.34 40.77
CA VAL A 7 30.32 0.97 39.47
C VAL A 7 29.07 0.34 38.90
N VAL A 8 27.96 1.05 38.94
CA VAL A 8 26.72 0.63 38.28
C VAL A 8 26.86 0.96 36.80
N PHE A 9 27.00 -0.05 35.96
CA PHE A 9 26.91 0.07 34.53
C PHE A 9 25.44 0.23 34.13
N ILE A 10 25.01 1.48 33.85
CA ILE A 10 23.73 1.73 33.22
C ILE A 10 23.85 1.38 31.75
N PHE A 11 23.36 0.19 31.36
CA PHE A 11 23.18 -0.18 29.96
C PHE A 11 21.96 0.60 29.44
N ILE A 12 22.22 1.74 28.80
CA ILE A 12 21.19 2.45 28.04
C ILE A 12 20.96 1.66 26.74
N LEU A 13 19.90 0.91 26.74
CA LEU A 13 19.36 0.27 25.53
C LEU A 13 18.90 1.38 24.57
N PHE A 14 19.76 1.74 23.62
CA PHE A 14 19.35 2.44 22.40
C PHE A 14 18.59 1.42 21.52
N ILE A 15 17.32 1.20 21.85
CA ILE A 15 16.43 0.39 21.00
C ILE A 15 16.03 1.25 19.81
N ASN A 16 16.74 1.06 18.75
CA ASN A 16 16.38 1.07 17.32
C ASN A 16 15.13 1.86 16.91
N ASN A 17 15.27 3.16 16.79
CA ASN A 17 14.39 4.01 15.99
C ASN A 17 14.56 3.75 14.45
N SER A 18 15.49 2.86 14.07
CA SER A 18 15.79 2.57 12.66
C SER A 18 14.71 1.69 12.00
N TYR A 19 14.15 0.73 12.73
CA TYR A 19 13.08 -0.15 12.20
C TYR A 19 11.78 0.61 11.89
N ALA A 20 11.41 1.57 12.73
CA ALA A 20 10.20 2.37 12.51
C ALA A 20 10.27 3.23 11.24
N LYS A 21 11.46 3.66 10.83
CA LYS A 21 11.65 4.54 9.67
C LYS A 21 11.57 3.79 8.33
N GLU A 22 11.97 2.52 8.30
CA GLU A 22 11.91 1.70 7.09
C GLU A 22 10.49 1.23 6.72
N ASN A 23 9.53 1.35 7.63
CA ASN A 23 8.16 0.94 7.42
C ASN A 23 7.22 2.10 7.07
N ILE A 24 7.74 3.30 6.89
CA ILE A 24 6.97 4.45 6.41
C ILE A 24 7.26 4.69 4.93
N MET A 25 6.20 4.73 4.13
CA MET A 25 6.26 5.07 2.72
C MET A 25 5.63 6.44 2.47
N ILE A 26 6.14 7.13 1.45
CA ILE A 26 5.55 8.38 0.94
C ILE A 26 4.97 8.09 -0.43
N LEU A 27 3.65 8.09 -0.52
CA LEU A 27 2.91 8.03 -1.77
C LEU A 27 2.62 9.47 -2.22
N LYS A 28 3.27 9.90 -3.30
CA LYS A 28 3.09 11.23 -3.87
C LYS A 28 1.97 11.24 -4.90
N LEU A 29 0.95 12.02 -4.62
CA LEU A 29 -0.18 12.27 -5.49
C LEU A 29 -0.14 13.71 -6.03
N LYS A 30 -0.97 14.01 -7.01
CA LYS A 30 -1.14 15.36 -7.61
C LYS A 30 -1.43 16.45 -6.57
N ASN A 31 -2.20 16.11 -5.53
CA ASN A 31 -2.71 17.08 -4.56
C ASN A 31 -1.88 17.12 -3.27
N GLY A 32 -0.96 16.19 -3.04
CA GLY A 32 -0.11 16.16 -1.85
C GLY A 32 0.50 14.79 -1.57
N ASP A 33 1.27 14.72 -0.51
CA ASP A 33 1.97 13.52 -0.07
C ASP A 33 1.13 12.78 0.97
N VAL A 34 1.04 11.46 0.80
CA VAL A 34 0.33 10.55 1.71
C VAL A 34 1.35 9.67 2.42
N LEU A 35 1.36 9.69 3.73
CA LEU A 35 2.23 8.84 4.53
C LEU A 35 1.52 7.54 4.86
N ILE A 36 2.20 6.43 4.59
CA ILE A 36 1.69 5.07 4.77
C ILE A 36 2.61 4.33 5.72
N GLU A 37 2.05 3.79 6.79
CA GLU A 37 2.72 2.82 7.65
C GLU A 37 2.46 1.40 7.12
N LEU A 38 3.53 0.61 6.99
CA LEU A 38 3.46 -0.78 6.53
C LEU A 38 3.55 -1.75 7.71
N PHE A 39 2.81 -2.84 7.63
CA PHE A 39 2.66 -3.85 8.67
C PHE A 39 3.44 -5.12 8.32
N ASP A 40 4.78 -5.05 8.38
CA ASP A 40 5.69 -6.13 8.01
C ASP A 40 5.59 -7.38 8.92
N GLU A 41 5.16 -7.21 10.17
CA GLU A 41 4.88 -8.34 11.07
C GLU A 41 3.56 -9.06 10.73
N ILE A 42 2.63 -8.39 10.03
CA ILE A 42 1.29 -8.92 9.71
C ILE A 42 1.28 -9.56 8.31
N ALA A 43 1.85 -8.87 7.33
CA ALA A 43 1.86 -9.32 5.94
C ALA A 43 3.27 -9.15 5.31
N PRO A 44 4.28 -9.88 5.82
CA PRO A 44 5.68 -9.69 5.45
C PRO A 44 5.94 -9.82 3.95
N LYS A 45 5.32 -10.77 3.26
CA LYS A 45 5.53 -10.99 1.82
C LYS A 45 4.86 -9.91 0.97
N HIS A 46 3.71 -9.40 1.40
CA HIS A 46 3.03 -8.30 0.73
C HIS A 46 3.80 -6.99 0.91
N VAL A 47 4.29 -6.71 2.12
CA VAL A 47 5.14 -5.54 2.40
C VAL A 47 6.46 -5.61 1.61
N GLU A 48 7.13 -6.77 1.59
CA GLU A 48 8.35 -6.99 0.81
C GLU A 48 8.12 -6.69 -0.69
N ARG A 49 7.04 -7.23 -1.27
CA ARG A 49 6.66 -7.00 -2.67
C ARG A 49 6.37 -5.54 -2.95
N PHE A 50 5.62 -4.88 -2.08
CA PHE A 50 5.26 -3.47 -2.22
C PHE A 50 6.51 -2.57 -2.20
N LYS A 51 7.39 -2.75 -1.21
CA LYS A 51 8.67 -2.04 -1.12
C LYS A 51 9.58 -2.30 -2.33
N MET A 52 9.67 -3.55 -2.77
CA MET A 52 10.47 -3.94 -3.93
C MET A 52 10.00 -3.23 -5.20
N LEU A 53 8.70 -3.27 -5.50
CA LEU A 53 8.15 -2.61 -6.68
C LEU A 53 8.27 -1.08 -6.61
N ALA A 54 8.13 -0.50 -5.40
CA ALA A 54 8.38 0.93 -5.18
C ALA A 54 9.85 1.30 -5.45
N LYS A 55 10.80 0.53 -4.93
CA LYS A 55 12.25 0.71 -5.17
C LYS A 55 12.61 0.58 -6.64
N GLU A 56 11.96 -0.32 -7.36
CA GLU A 56 12.10 -0.48 -8.82
C GLU A 56 11.34 0.59 -9.62
N LYS A 57 10.69 1.56 -8.97
CA LYS A 57 9.88 2.62 -9.57
C LYS A 57 8.71 2.10 -10.44
N LYS A 58 8.25 0.86 -10.18
CA LYS A 58 7.19 0.24 -10.97
C LYS A 58 5.83 0.90 -10.76
N TYR A 59 5.62 1.55 -9.62
CA TYR A 59 4.38 2.27 -9.32
C TYR A 59 4.34 3.70 -9.87
N GLU A 60 5.47 4.28 -10.33
CA GLU A 60 5.46 5.61 -10.93
C GLU A 60 4.58 5.64 -12.18
N ASN A 61 3.72 6.64 -12.29
CA ASN A 61 2.73 6.83 -13.36
C ASN A 61 1.64 5.75 -13.47
N VAL A 62 1.50 4.87 -12.48
CA VAL A 62 0.41 3.89 -12.42
C VAL A 62 -0.87 4.58 -11.99
N VAL A 63 -1.94 4.39 -12.75
CA VAL A 63 -3.23 5.05 -12.56
C VAL A 63 -4.10 4.38 -11.51
N PHE A 64 -4.97 5.16 -10.87
CA PHE A 64 -6.08 4.67 -10.07
C PHE A 64 -7.24 4.29 -11.01
N HIS A 65 -7.18 3.09 -11.54
CA HIS A 65 -8.10 2.64 -12.61
C HIS A 65 -9.51 2.35 -12.13
N ARG A 66 -9.69 2.13 -10.81
CA ARG A 66 -10.99 1.82 -10.19
C ARG A 66 -11.12 2.53 -8.85
N VAL A 67 -12.11 3.44 -8.76
CA VAL A 67 -12.35 4.21 -7.53
C VAL A 67 -13.86 4.27 -7.28
N ILE A 68 -14.29 3.67 -6.18
CA ILE A 68 -15.70 3.65 -5.76
C ILE A 68 -15.85 4.56 -4.55
N GLU A 69 -16.64 5.62 -4.68
CA GLU A 69 -16.94 6.52 -3.58
C GLU A 69 -17.56 5.76 -2.40
N GLY A 70 -17.14 6.10 -1.19
CA GLY A 70 -17.59 5.41 0.03
C GLY A 70 -17.06 3.98 0.19
N PHE A 71 -16.12 3.54 -0.69
CA PHE A 71 -15.54 2.21 -0.59
C PHE A 71 -14.01 2.24 -0.66
N MET A 72 -13.42 2.32 -1.88
CA MET A 72 -11.96 2.24 -2.02
C MET A 72 -11.43 2.88 -3.29
N ALA A 73 -10.13 3.20 -3.30
CA ALA A 73 -9.36 3.60 -4.47
C ALA A 73 -8.33 2.51 -4.81
N GLN A 74 -8.47 1.84 -5.95
CA GLN A 74 -7.62 0.74 -6.42
C GLN A 74 -6.66 1.19 -7.51
N THR A 75 -5.40 0.74 -7.38
CA THR A 75 -4.27 1.04 -8.27
C THR A 75 -3.29 -0.12 -8.30
N GLY A 76 -2.09 0.10 -8.84
CA GLY A 76 -0.98 -0.85 -8.74
C GLY A 76 -0.91 -1.87 -9.87
N ASP A 77 -1.70 -1.73 -10.95
CA ASP A 77 -1.49 -2.51 -12.17
C ASP A 77 -0.26 -1.97 -12.92
N VAL A 78 0.89 -2.55 -12.64
CA VAL A 78 2.17 -2.10 -13.22
C VAL A 78 2.35 -2.53 -14.68
N GLN A 79 1.49 -3.39 -15.19
CA GLN A 79 1.53 -3.87 -16.58
C GLN A 79 0.70 -3.00 -17.51
N PHE A 80 -0.59 -2.84 -17.23
CA PHE A 80 -1.52 -2.12 -18.10
C PHE A 80 -1.93 -0.75 -17.57
N GLY A 81 -1.66 -0.47 -16.29
CA GLY A 81 -2.03 0.78 -15.63
C GLY A 81 -0.94 1.86 -15.64
N ASN A 82 0.27 1.60 -16.13
CA ASN A 82 1.33 2.60 -16.17
C ASN A 82 1.19 3.50 -17.40
N SER A 83 0.72 4.75 -17.20
CA SER A 83 0.41 5.71 -18.27
C SER A 83 1.61 6.16 -19.11
N ASN A 84 2.84 5.83 -18.71
CA ASN A 84 4.07 6.12 -19.46
C ASN A 84 4.65 4.86 -20.14
N SER A 85 4.01 3.71 -20.01
CA SER A 85 4.45 2.46 -20.65
C SER A 85 3.83 2.27 -22.03
N GLU A 86 4.57 1.65 -22.94
CA GLU A 86 4.03 1.20 -24.24
C GLU A 86 2.89 0.18 -24.10
N SER A 87 2.85 -0.55 -22.98
CA SER A 87 1.79 -1.50 -22.68
C SER A 87 0.56 -0.88 -22.01
N TYR A 88 0.54 0.46 -21.83
CA TYR A 88 -0.60 1.12 -21.20
C TYR A 88 -1.89 0.89 -21.97
N ASP A 89 -2.88 0.35 -21.28
CA ASP A 89 -4.22 0.12 -21.80
C ASP A 89 -5.25 0.28 -20.68
N LEU A 90 -5.92 1.41 -20.65
CA LEU A 90 -6.89 1.73 -19.60
C LEU A 90 -8.06 0.72 -19.54
N LYS A 91 -8.44 0.13 -20.68
CA LYS A 91 -9.51 -0.89 -20.74
C LYS A 91 -9.08 -2.23 -20.11
N ARG A 92 -7.77 -2.47 -20.02
CA ARG A 92 -7.18 -3.65 -19.40
C ARG A 92 -6.64 -3.36 -18.00
N ALA A 93 -6.49 -2.09 -17.63
CA ALA A 93 -6.01 -1.72 -16.31
C ALA A 93 -6.89 -2.38 -15.22
N GLY A 94 -6.22 -3.03 -14.27
CA GLY A 94 -6.87 -3.88 -13.27
C GLY A 94 -6.82 -5.39 -13.58
N THR A 95 -6.37 -5.79 -14.78
CA THR A 95 -6.20 -7.21 -15.14
C THR A 95 -4.75 -7.68 -15.14
N GLY A 96 -3.80 -6.76 -15.05
CA GLY A 96 -2.37 -7.05 -15.07
C GLY A 96 -1.71 -7.10 -13.70
N GLY A 97 -0.42 -7.40 -13.70
CA GLY A 97 0.40 -7.48 -12.51
C GLY A 97 1.88 -7.25 -12.81
N SER A 98 2.74 -7.58 -11.88
CA SER A 98 4.18 -7.56 -12.09
C SER A 98 4.66 -8.90 -12.69
N LYS A 99 5.91 -8.93 -13.17
CA LYS A 99 6.58 -10.15 -13.64
C LYS A 99 6.87 -11.18 -12.55
N TYR A 100 6.67 -10.83 -11.31
CA TYR A 100 6.96 -11.70 -10.17
C TYR A 100 5.81 -12.67 -9.90
N PRO A 101 6.09 -13.83 -9.26
CA PRO A 101 5.05 -14.78 -8.90
C PRO A 101 3.99 -14.15 -7.99
N ASP A 102 2.78 -14.68 -8.07
CA ASP A 102 1.69 -14.32 -7.17
C ASP A 102 2.04 -14.63 -5.70
N LEU A 103 1.44 -13.87 -4.80
CA LEU A 103 1.61 -13.99 -3.37
C LEU A 103 0.51 -14.85 -2.76
N LYS A 104 0.90 -15.71 -1.82
CA LYS A 104 -0.06 -16.39 -0.95
C LYS A 104 -0.72 -15.38 -0.02
N ALA A 105 -1.98 -15.61 0.31
CA ALA A 105 -2.71 -14.77 1.25
C ALA A 105 -2.03 -14.72 2.63
N GLU A 106 -1.98 -13.51 3.20
CA GLU A 106 -1.55 -13.23 4.58
C GLU A 106 -2.71 -12.54 5.31
N PHE A 107 -3.80 -13.30 5.55
CA PHE A 107 -4.99 -12.78 6.21
C PHE A 107 -4.73 -12.56 7.69
N SER A 108 -5.35 -11.53 8.26
CA SER A 108 -5.24 -11.16 9.66
C SER A 108 -6.58 -10.75 10.25
N GLU A 109 -6.59 -10.47 11.56
CA GLU A 109 -7.75 -9.94 12.27
C GLU A 109 -7.90 -8.41 12.13
N LEU A 110 -6.97 -7.74 11.43
CA LEU A 110 -7.04 -6.29 11.22
C LEU A 110 -8.25 -5.94 10.35
N PRO A 111 -9.09 -5.00 10.80
CA PRO A 111 -10.26 -4.60 10.05
C PRO A 111 -9.90 -3.69 8.86
N HIS A 112 -10.73 -3.73 7.83
CA HIS A 112 -10.69 -2.78 6.72
C HIS A 112 -11.41 -1.49 7.12
N GLU A 113 -10.73 -0.64 7.87
CA GLU A 113 -11.19 0.70 8.21
C GLU A 113 -10.74 1.74 7.18
N ARG A 114 -11.27 2.95 7.27
CA ARG A 114 -10.79 4.09 6.47
C ARG A 114 -9.27 4.23 6.57
N GLY A 115 -8.60 4.36 5.43
CA GLY A 115 -7.15 4.46 5.29
C GLY A 115 -6.40 3.13 5.27
N THR A 116 -7.07 1.99 5.48
CA THR A 116 -6.41 0.67 5.39
C THR A 116 -5.94 0.40 3.96
N LEU A 117 -4.68 -0.07 3.84
CA LEU A 117 -4.13 -0.62 2.60
C LEU A 117 -4.27 -2.13 2.58
N SER A 118 -4.84 -2.66 1.50
CA SER A 118 -5.00 -4.10 1.32
C SER A 118 -4.70 -4.51 -0.12
N MET A 119 -4.24 -5.75 -0.30
CA MET A 119 -3.87 -6.24 -1.64
C MET A 119 -5.09 -6.67 -2.43
N ALA A 120 -5.19 -6.16 -3.65
CA ALA A 120 -6.18 -6.65 -4.61
C ALA A 120 -5.77 -8.04 -5.14
N ARG A 121 -6.77 -8.85 -5.48
CA ARG A 121 -6.61 -10.21 -5.98
C ARG A 121 -7.77 -10.63 -6.89
N SER A 122 -7.58 -11.70 -7.64
CA SER A 122 -8.67 -12.36 -8.38
C SER A 122 -9.55 -13.22 -7.43
N ALA A 123 -10.39 -14.09 -7.97
CA ALA A 123 -11.17 -15.02 -7.17
C ALA A 123 -10.30 -15.97 -6.32
N ASN A 124 -9.11 -16.34 -6.81
CA ASN A 124 -8.14 -17.12 -6.03
C ASN A 124 -7.51 -16.26 -4.93
N PRO A 125 -7.63 -16.61 -3.64
CA PRO A 125 -7.03 -15.84 -2.54
C PRO A 125 -5.49 -15.74 -2.62
N ASN A 126 -4.83 -16.65 -3.32
CA ASN A 126 -3.40 -16.70 -3.53
C ASN A 126 -2.97 -16.09 -4.88
N SER A 127 -3.66 -15.07 -5.36
CA SER A 127 -3.38 -14.39 -6.63
C SER A 127 -3.06 -12.90 -6.47
N ALA A 128 -2.74 -12.44 -5.28
CA ALA A 128 -2.24 -11.09 -5.06
C ALA A 128 -0.88 -10.92 -5.76
N ASN A 129 -0.62 -9.75 -6.37
CA ASN A 129 0.62 -9.54 -7.11
C ASN A 129 1.21 -8.15 -6.89
N SER A 130 0.69 -7.12 -7.56
CA SER A 130 1.15 -5.73 -7.46
C SER A 130 0.03 -4.75 -7.14
N GLN A 131 -1.23 -5.11 -7.44
CA GLN A 131 -2.36 -4.21 -7.25
C GLN A 131 -2.78 -4.13 -5.79
N PHE A 132 -3.15 -2.94 -5.35
CA PHE A 132 -3.61 -2.66 -4.00
C PHE A 132 -4.72 -1.62 -4.00
N PHE A 133 -5.42 -1.49 -2.90
CA PHE A 133 -6.42 -0.46 -2.71
C PHE A 133 -6.28 0.20 -1.34
N ILE A 134 -6.76 1.43 -1.27
CA ILE A 134 -6.87 2.23 -0.04
C ILE A 134 -8.36 2.37 0.27
N CYS A 135 -8.79 1.96 1.45
CA CYS A 135 -10.17 2.11 1.89
C CYS A 135 -10.52 3.59 2.11
N LEU A 136 -11.55 4.07 1.44
CA LEU A 136 -12.10 5.42 1.63
C LEU A 136 -13.04 5.48 2.83
N GLU A 137 -13.74 4.39 3.09
CA GLU A 137 -14.59 4.15 4.26
C GLU A 137 -14.39 2.73 4.77
N SER A 138 -15.00 2.38 5.91
CA SER A 138 -14.92 1.03 6.48
C SER A 138 -15.57 0.00 5.57
N ALA A 139 -14.86 -1.10 5.32
CA ALA A 139 -15.25 -2.18 4.41
C ALA A 139 -15.15 -3.56 5.09
N HIS A 140 -15.82 -3.73 6.23
CA HIS A 140 -15.74 -4.94 7.08
C HIS A 140 -16.14 -6.24 6.38
N HIS A 141 -16.85 -6.17 5.24
CA HIS A 141 -17.13 -7.35 4.42
C HIS A 141 -15.88 -7.96 3.76
N LEU A 142 -14.73 -7.24 3.79
CA LEU A 142 -13.43 -7.72 3.31
C LEU A 142 -12.57 -8.35 4.42
N ASP A 143 -12.95 -8.20 5.69
CA ASP A 143 -12.17 -8.66 6.84
C ASP A 143 -11.90 -10.15 6.75
N ARG A 144 -10.65 -10.56 7.04
CA ARG A 144 -10.16 -11.95 6.94
C ARG A 144 -10.22 -12.58 5.55
N GLN A 145 -10.53 -11.79 4.51
CA GLN A 145 -10.62 -12.26 3.12
C GLN A 145 -9.61 -11.58 2.19
N TYR A 146 -9.01 -10.47 2.65
CA TYR A 146 -7.96 -9.74 1.95
C TYR A 146 -6.78 -9.49 2.88
N SER A 147 -5.56 -9.41 2.32
CA SER A 147 -4.34 -9.20 3.10
C SER A 147 -4.13 -7.72 3.36
N VAL A 148 -4.42 -7.28 4.58
CA VAL A 148 -4.09 -5.94 5.07
C VAL A 148 -2.59 -5.86 5.28
N PHE A 149 -1.91 -4.88 4.67
CA PHE A 149 -0.46 -4.74 4.76
C PHE A 149 0.02 -3.35 5.15
N GLY A 150 -0.89 -2.41 5.41
CA GLY A 150 -0.55 -1.06 5.85
C GLY A 150 -1.75 -0.17 6.10
N LYS A 151 -1.47 1.08 6.50
CA LYS A 151 -2.48 2.11 6.75
C LYS A 151 -1.95 3.49 6.40
N VAL A 152 -2.78 4.34 5.85
CA VAL A 152 -2.51 5.78 5.73
C VAL A 152 -2.51 6.38 7.12
N ILE A 153 -1.43 7.07 7.49
CA ILE A 153 -1.27 7.75 8.79
C ILE A 153 -1.36 9.28 8.67
N GLU A 154 -1.07 9.84 7.48
CA GLU A 154 -1.23 11.26 7.16
C GLU A 154 -1.61 11.43 5.69
N GLY A 155 -2.37 12.49 5.33
CA GLY A 155 -2.67 12.85 3.94
C GLY A 155 -3.88 12.10 3.36
N MET A 156 -4.76 11.53 4.19
CA MET A 156 -5.95 10.84 3.70
C MET A 156 -6.89 11.77 2.92
N GLU A 157 -6.87 13.08 3.21
CA GLU A 157 -7.58 14.12 2.46
C GLU A 157 -7.14 14.18 0.99
N PHE A 158 -5.89 13.85 0.67
CA PHE A 158 -5.39 13.80 -0.71
C PHE A 158 -5.85 12.53 -1.43
N VAL A 159 -6.04 11.44 -0.69
CA VAL A 159 -6.65 10.20 -1.23
C VAL A 159 -8.12 10.44 -1.59
N ASP A 160 -8.84 11.22 -0.77
CA ASP A 160 -10.24 11.58 -1.06
C ASP A 160 -10.40 12.41 -2.34
N LEU A 161 -9.39 13.17 -2.73
CA LEU A 161 -9.38 13.98 -3.94
C LEU A 161 -9.10 13.18 -5.23
N ILE A 162 -8.75 11.89 -5.12
CA ILE A 162 -8.58 11.02 -6.29
C ILE A 162 -9.93 10.94 -7.02
N LYS A 163 -9.85 11.13 -8.35
CA LYS A 163 -11.03 11.12 -9.21
C LYS A 163 -11.82 9.82 -9.04
N LYS A 164 -13.09 9.97 -8.72
CA LYS A 164 -14.02 8.83 -8.59
C LYS A 164 -14.38 8.28 -9.95
N GLY A 165 -14.61 6.98 -10.00
CA GLY A 165 -15.08 6.30 -11.18
C GLY A 165 -16.59 6.44 -11.38
N GLU A 166 -17.05 6.06 -12.55
CA GLU A 166 -18.45 6.08 -12.93
C GLU A 166 -19.08 4.68 -12.81
N GLY A 167 -20.40 4.67 -12.62
CA GLY A 167 -21.15 3.42 -12.48
C GLY A 167 -20.80 2.59 -11.25
N SER A 168 -21.46 1.45 -11.11
CA SER A 168 -21.31 0.57 -9.92
C SER A 168 -19.94 -0.12 -9.82
N ASN A 169 -19.21 -0.23 -10.92
CA ASN A 169 -17.88 -0.85 -10.95
C ASN A 169 -16.76 0.14 -10.61
N GLY A 170 -17.02 1.45 -10.69
CA GLY A 170 -16.07 2.51 -10.32
C GLY A 170 -14.91 2.66 -11.32
N GLU A 171 -15.10 2.33 -12.59
CA GLU A 171 -14.09 2.56 -13.65
C GLU A 171 -13.85 4.04 -13.83
N VAL A 172 -12.59 4.47 -13.89
CA VAL A 172 -12.21 5.88 -13.98
C VAL A 172 -11.79 6.22 -15.40
N SER A 173 -12.54 7.12 -16.05
CA SER A 173 -12.17 7.73 -17.31
C SER A 173 -11.10 8.76 -17.14
N GLU A 174 -10.01 8.99 -17.51
CA GLU A 174 -8.97 10.01 -17.18
C GLU A 174 -8.52 9.93 -15.71
N PRO A 175 -7.98 8.81 -15.26
CA PRO A 175 -7.65 8.58 -13.87
C PRO A 175 -6.46 9.43 -13.40
N ASP A 176 -6.48 9.80 -12.12
CA ASP A 176 -5.29 10.26 -11.41
C ASP A 176 -4.26 9.13 -11.30
N LYS A 177 -3.00 9.49 -11.08
CA LYS A 177 -1.90 8.52 -11.05
C LYS A 177 -0.95 8.76 -9.88
N ILE A 178 -0.21 7.74 -9.55
CA ILE A 178 0.91 7.81 -8.61
C ILE A 178 2.04 8.59 -9.28
N ILE A 179 2.51 9.68 -8.65
CA ILE A 179 3.69 10.42 -9.11
C ILE A 179 4.94 9.68 -8.71
N SER A 180 5.05 9.31 -7.42
CA SER A 180 6.13 8.46 -6.90
C SER A 180 5.68 7.72 -5.64
N LEU A 181 6.37 6.64 -5.32
CA LEU A 181 6.21 5.88 -4.09
C LEU A 181 7.60 5.56 -3.53
N LEU A 182 7.93 6.12 -2.38
CA LEU A 182 9.28 6.10 -1.82
C LEU A 182 9.27 5.64 -0.36
N VAL A 183 10.34 4.99 0.08
CA VAL A 183 10.60 4.77 1.50
C VAL A 183 11.01 6.11 2.12
N LYS A 184 10.43 6.44 3.29
CA LYS A 184 10.71 7.68 4.02
C LYS A 184 12.10 7.66 4.65
#